data_aae474fa4220cb1735b089df544991f5
#
_entry.id   aae474fa4220cb1735b089df544991f5
#
_cell.length_a   1.000
_cell.length_b   1.000
_cell.length_c   1.000
_cell.angle_alpha   90.00
_cell.angle_beta   90.00
_cell.angle_gamma   90.00
#
_symmetry.space_group_name_H-M   'P 1'
#
loop_
_entity.id
_entity.type
_entity.pdbx_description
1 polymer ?
#
loop_
_entity_poly.entity_id
_entity_poly.type
_entity_poly.pdbx_seq_one_letter_code
_entity_poly.pdbx_strand_id
1 'polypeptide(L)'
;MAKERSAIATIKGYYYQFDYFILQLLKCNNETDSICIEGIEDVDLKTVDESTAIQCKYYAGTEYNHSVIAQPLRYMLDHYLSKANNGIKYKIYGYYKSGQDKLILPINIEFFKSNFISLKAFKGLSIEDKQIISFLSNLEIDIAAREFEQQETDIFNEL
;
A
#
# COMPACT_ATOMS: atom_id res chain seq x y z
N MET A 1 -3.30 9.41 28.84
CA MET A 1 -2.47 8.27 28.39
C MET A 1 -2.84 7.70 27.02
N ALA A 2 -4.12 7.45 26.71
CA ALA A 2 -4.53 6.93 25.38
C ALA A 2 -4.27 7.92 24.22
N LYS A 3 -4.47 9.22 24.43
CA LYS A 3 -4.30 10.27 23.41
C LYS A 3 -2.82 10.50 23.03
N GLU A 4 -1.92 10.36 23.98
CA GLU A 4 -0.48 10.54 23.78
C GLU A 4 0.14 9.38 22.97
N ARG A 5 -0.29 8.14 23.26
CA ARG A 5 0.13 6.96 22.50
C ARG A 5 -0.34 6.99 21.04
N SER A 6 -1.51 7.56 20.79
CA SER A 6 -2.05 7.74 19.44
C SER A 6 -1.21 8.73 18.62
N ALA A 7 -0.76 9.84 19.24
CA ALA A 7 0.08 10.82 18.57
C ALA A 7 1.45 10.25 18.16
N ILE A 8 2.11 9.50 19.07
CA ILE A 8 3.40 8.86 18.78
C ILE A 8 3.27 7.84 17.64
N ALA A 9 2.22 7.02 17.65
CA ALA A 9 1.99 6.04 16.58
C ALA A 9 1.76 6.73 15.22
N THR A 10 1.02 7.84 15.20
CA THR A 10 0.78 8.63 14.00
C THR A 10 2.09 9.23 13.47
N ILE A 11 2.91 9.83 14.34
CA ILE A 11 4.21 10.41 13.97
C ILE A 11 5.13 9.33 13.40
N LYS A 12 5.23 8.16 14.04
CA LYS A 12 6.01 7.03 13.52
C LYS A 12 5.51 6.56 12.15
N GLY A 13 4.21 6.57 11.92
CA GLY A 13 3.62 6.24 10.61
C GLY A 13 4.10 7.20 9.51
N TYR A 14 4.14 8.51 9.79
CA TYR A 14 4.67 9.49 8.85
C TYR A 14 6.17 9.32 8.60
N TYR A 15 6.98 9.12 9.64
CA TYR A 15 8.41 8.86 9.44
C TYR A 15 8.65 7.60 8.62
N TYR A 16 7.92 6.53 8.87
CA TYR A 16 7.99 5.30 8.10
C TYR A 16 7.71 5.53 6.60
N GLN A 17 6.71 6.33 6.30
CA GLN A 17 6.36 6.73 4.94
C GLN A 17 7.47 7.57 4.29
N PHE A 18 8.04 8.54 5.00
CA PHE A 18 9.15 9.35 4.50
C PHE A 18 10.43 8.54 4.29
N ASP A 19 10.75 7.62 5.19
CA ASP A 19 11.90 6.72 5.02
C ASP A 19 11.72 5.82 3.80
N TYR A 20 10.51 5.31 3.58
CA TYR A 20 10.22 4.57 2.35
C TYR A 20 10.40 5.43 1.10
N PHE A 21 9.93 6.68 1.11
CA PHE A 21 10.14 7.62 0.03
C PHE A 21 11.64 7.86 -0.23
N ILE A 22 12.43 8.12 0.80
CA ILE A 22 13.88 8.31 0.69
C ILE A 22 14.54 7.07 0.09
N LEU A 23 14.21 5.89 0.58
CA LEU A 23 14.75 4.64 0.07
C LEU A 23 14.42 4.43 -1.41
N GLN A 24 13.20 4.72 -1.84
CA GLN A 24 12.83 4.65 -3.25
C GLN A 24 13.58 5.69 -4.09
N LEU A 25 13.75 6.91 -3.57
CA LEU A 25 14.51 7.96 -4.25
C LEU A 25 15.97 7.54 -4.48
N LEU A 26 16.62 6.93 -3.48
CA LEU A 26 18.00 6.43 -3.60
C LEU A 26 18.12 5.29 -4.62
N LYS A 27 17.05 4.54 -4.86
CA LYS A 27 16.99 3.45 -5.85
C LYS A 27 16.66 3.92 -7.27
N CYS A 28 16.26 5.18 -7.46
CA CYS A 28 16.05 5.73 -8.79
C CYS A 28 17.38 5.83 -9.53
N ASN A 29 17.47 5.22 -10.71
CA ASN A 29 18.71 5.14 -11.47
C ASN A 29 18.69 5.90 -12.81
N ASN A 30 17.51 6.39 -13.21
CA ASN A 30 17.34 7.12 -14.46
C ASN A 30 16.97 8.58 -14.18
N GLU A 31 17.48 9.49 -14.98
CA GLU A 31 17.16 10.93 -14.89
C GLU A 31 15.68 11.25 -15.09
N THR A 32 14.94 10.33 -15.72
CA THR A 32 13.50 10.43 -15.97
C THR A 32 12.64 9.84 -14.85
N ASP A 33 13.25 9.13 -13.91
CA ASP A 33 12.52 8.60 -12.76
C ASP A 33 12.07 9.77 -11.88
N SER A 34 10.87 9.68 -11.37
CA SER A 34 10.30 10.70 -10.49
C SER A 34 9.50 10.08 -9.35
N ILE A 35 9.53 10.75 -8.22
CA ILE A 35 8.76 10.36 -7.03
C ILE A 35 7.93 11.57 -6.58
N CYS A 36 6.69 11.31 -6.25
CA CYS A 36 5.78 12.28 -5.65
C CYS A 36 5.29 11.77 -4.30
N ILE A 37 5.20 12.64 -3.32
CA ILE A 37 4.56 12.38 -2.03
C ILE A 37 3.14 12.93 -2.07
N GLU A 38 2.17 12.18 -1.49
CA GLU A 38 0.77 12.62 -1.41
C GLU A 38 0.16 12.94 -2.80
N GLY A 39 0.45 12.10 -3.78
CA GLY A 39 -0.14 12.18 -5.12
C GLY A 39 -1.43 11.38 -5.24
N ILE A 40 -1.37 10.20 -5.86
CA ILE A 40 -2.48 9.24 -5.92
C ILE A 40 -2.61 8.52 -4.57
N GLU A 41 -1.45 8.09 -4.04
CA GLU A 41 -1.30 7.46 -2.73
C GLU A 41 -0.20 8.17 -1.92
N ASP A 42 0.27 7.58 -0.83
CA ASP A 42 1.30 8.17 0.05
C ASP A 42 2.59 8.44 -0.72
N VAL A 43 2.98 7.52 -1.62
CA VAL A 43 4.18 7.63 -2.46
C VAL A 43 3.84 7.15 -3.87
N ASP A 44 4.04 8.00 -4.85
CA ASP A 44 3.89 7.65 -6.26
C ASP A 44 5.26 7.61 -6.94
N LEU A 45 5.63 6.46 -7.43
CA LEU A 45 6.86 6.21 -8.17
C LEU A 45 6.57 6.10 -9.66
N LYS A 46 7.27 6.88 -10.47
CA LYS A 46 7.23 6.78 -11.92
C LYS A 46 8.64 6.52 -12.44
N THR A 47 8.80 5.38 -13.07
CA THR A 47 10.03 4.99 -13.77
C THR A 47 9.81 4.99 -15.28
N VAL A 48 10.85 4.66 -16.04
CA VAL A 48 10.74 4.52 -17.51
C VAL A 48 9.69 3.48 -17.90
N ASP A 49 9.58 2.40 -17.13
CA ASP A 49 8.78 1.23 -17.49
C ASP A 49 7.37 1.24 -16.87
N GLU A 50 7.20 1.86 -15.70
CA GLU A 50 5.94 1.80 -14.97
C GLU A 50 5.69 2.99 -14.04
N SER A 51 4.42 3.16 -13.69
CA SER A 51 3.99 4.06 -12.62
C SER A 51 3.31 3.26 -11.53
N THR A 52 3.72 3.45 -10.28
CA THR A 52 3.19 2.72 -9.12
C THR A 52 2.74 3.70 -8.05
N ALA A 53 1.50 3.57 -7.62
CA ALA A 53 0.93 4.30 -6.48
C ALA A 53 0.99 3.42 -5.23
N ILE A 54 1.67 3.88 -4.17
CA ILE A 54 2.03 3.08 -3.02
C ILE A 54 1.45 3.66 -1.73
N GLN A 55 0.62 2.88 -1.06
CA GLN A 55 0.10 3.19 0.28
C GLN A 55 1.00 2.56 1.33
N CYS A 56 1.59 3.39 2.19
CA CYS A 56 2.43 2.95 3.29
C CYS A 56 1.62 2.79 4.59
N LYS A 57 1.87 1.71 5.35
CA LYS A 57 1.23 1.46 6.64
C LYS A 57 2.25 0.94 7.66
N TYR A 58 2.27 1.52 8.87
CA TYR A 58 3.12 1.07 9.95
C TYR A 58 2.31 0.79 11.23
N TYR A 59 2.16 -0.48 11.55
CA TYR A 59 1.35 -0.95 12.67
C TYR A 59 2.12 -1.92 13.59
N ALA A 60 3.21 -1.41 14.20
CA ALA A 60 4.09 -2.19 15.08
C ALA A 60 3.40 -2.79 16.32
N GLY A 61 2.29 -2.21 16.75
CA GLY A 61 1.51 -2.69 17.90
C GLY A 61 0.25 -3.46 17.53
N THR A 62 -0.06 -3.63 16.24
CA THR A 62 -1.36 -4.13 15.78
C THR A 62 -1.18 -5.35 14.90
N GLU A 63 -2.06 -6.33 15.12
CA GLU A 63 -2.17 -7.50 14.25
C GLU A 63 -2.88 -7.11 12.94
N TYR A 64 -2.42 -7.69 11.83
CA TYR A 64 -3.10 -7.54 10.55
C TYR A 64 -4.50 -8.16 10.57
N ASN A 65 -5.43 -7.45 9.96
CA ASN A 65 -6.73 -7.98 9.53
C ASN A 65 -7.16 -7.26 8.26
N HIS A 66 -8.05 -7.84 7.48
CA HIS A 66 -8.43 -7.30 6.17
C HIS A 66 -9.03 -5.89 6.23
N SER A 67 -9.68 -5.52 7.33
CA SER A 67 -10.31 -4.21 7.47
C SER A 67 -9.32 -3.04 7.49
N VAL A 68 -8.05 -3.28 7.90
CA VAL A 68 -7.05 -2.20 8.00
C VAL A 68 -6.56 -1.72 6.63
N ILE A 69 -6.64 -2.57 5.60
CA ILE A 69 -6.30 -2.20 4.23
C ILE A 69 -7.52 -2.05 3.32
N ALA A 70 -8.73 -2.29 3.84
CA ALA A 70 -9.95 -2.25 3.02
C ALA A 70 -10.23 -0.86 2.44
N GLN A 71 -10.04 0.21 3.20
CA GLN A 71 -10.27 1.57 2.73
C GLN A 71 -9.24 2.00 1.66
N PRO A 72 -7.93 1.79 1.86
CA PRO A 72 -6.94 1.97 0.79
C PRO A 72 -7.27 1.18 -0.47
N LEU A 73 -7.56 -0.11 -0.35
CA LEU A 73 -7.93 -0.94 -1.51
C LEU A 73 -9.15 -0.40 -2.25
N ARG A 74 -10.15 0.13 -1.52
CA ARG A 74 -11.31 0.75 -2.14
C ARG A 74 -10.92 2.00 -2.93
N TYR A 75 -10.08 2.88 -2.39
CA TYR A 75 -9.63 4.08 -3.10
C TYR A 75 -8.80 3.74 -4.35
N MET A 76 -7.89 2.78 -4.24
CA MET A 76 -7.12 2.28 -5.38
C MET A 76 -8.02 1.72 -6.48
N LEU A 77 -9.02 0.92 -6.09
CA LEU A 77 -9.98 0.36 -7.03
C LEU A 77 -10.83 1.46 -7.70
N ASP A 78 -11.34 2.41 -6.93
CA ASP A 78 -12.13 3.54 -7.47
C ASP A 78 -11.28 4.37 -8.45
N HIS A 79 -10.01 4.64 -8.10
CA HIS A 79 -9.07 5.33 -8.99
C HIS A 79 -8.80 4.52 -10.26
N TYR A 80 -8.53 3.22 -10.13
CA TYR A 80 -8.32 2.32 -11.27
C TYR A 80 -9.51 2.33 -12.23
N LEU A 81 -10.73 2.22 -11.71
CA LEU A 81 -11.96 2.22 -12.50
C LEU A 81 -12.24 3.58 -13.17
N SER A 82 -11.91 4.69 -12.48
CA SER A 82 -12.16 6.05 -12.99
C SER A 82 -11.24 6.43 -14.15
N LYS A 83 -10.04 5.85 -14.22
CA LYS A 83 -8.99 6.18 -15.18
C LYS A 83 -8.88 5.19 -16.36
N ALA A 84 -9.80 4.24 -16.46
CA ALA A 84 -9.91 3.29 -17.56
C ALA A 84 -8.54 2.81 -18.11
N ASN A 85 -7.91 1.90 -17.40
CA ASN A 85 -6.69 1.21 -17.85
C ASN A 85 -5.47 2.13 -18.10
N ASN A 86 -5.16 2.95 -17.12
CA ASN A 86 -4.10 3.98 -17.16
C ASN A 86 -2.64 3.44 -17.03
N GLY A 87 -2.44 2.12 -16.97
CA GLY A 87 -1.12 1.51 -16.79
C GLY A 87 -0.50 1.70 -15.42
N ILE A 88 -1.25 2.23 -14.45
CA ILE A 88 -0.77 2.42 -13.07
C ILE A 88 -0.88 1.10 -12.32
N LYS A 89 0.20 0.74 -11.62
CA LYS A 89 0.19 -0.32 -10.61
C LYS A 89 -0.09 0.27 -9.23
N TYR A 90 -0.64 -0.56 -8.37
CA TYR A 90 -0.96 -0.19 -7.00
C TYR A 90 -0.24 -1.11 -6.04
N LYS A 91 0.26 -0.54 -4.95
CA LYS A 91 0.97 -1.31 -3.92
C LYS A 91 0.51 -0.90 -2.52
N ILE A 92 0.24 -1.88 -1.69
CA ILE A 92 0.18 -1.72 -0.24
C ILE A 92 1.51 -2.20 0.33
N TYR A 93 2.21 -1.31 1.03
CA TYR A 93 3.46 -1.59 1.71
C TYR A 93 3.25 -1.37 3.21
N GLY A 94 3.16 -2.45 3.96
CA GLY A 94 2.75 -2.39 5.36
C GLY A 94 3.51 -3.31 6.30
N TYR A 95 3.96 -2.76 7.44
CA TYR A 95 4.48 -3.53 8.55
C TYR A 95 3.40 -3.75 9.59
N TYR A 96 3.22 -4.98 10.00
CA TYR A 96 2.28 -5.41 11.05
C TYR A 96 2.99 -6.32 12.04
N LYS A 97 2.59 -6.23 13.32
CA LYS A 97 3.17 -7.04 14.38
C LYS A 97 3.01 -8.55 14.15
N SER A 98 1.86 -8.96 13.60
CA SER A 98 1.49 -10.36 13.36
C SER A 98 0.29 -10.46 12.43
N GLY A 99 -0.18 -11.65 12.13
CA GLY A 99 -1.40 -11.90 11.36
C GLY A 99 -1.19 -11.96 9.85
N GLN A 100 0.05 -12.04 9.37
CA GLN A 100 0.37 -12.15 7.95
C GLN A 100 -0.21 -13.43 7.31
N ASP A 101 -0.35 -14.48 8.10
CA ASP A 101 -0.95 -15.76 7.71
C ASP A 101 -2.43 -15.67 7.30
N LYS A 102 -3.11 -14.57 7.68
CA LYS A 102 -4.51 -14.32 7.30
C LYS A 102 -4.68 -13.89 5.84
N LEU A 103 -3.60 -13.42 5.20
CA LEU A 103 -3.62 -12.99 3.82
C LEU A 103 -2.97 -14.04 2.93
N ILE A 104 -3.76 -14.59 2.00
CA ILE A 104 -3.28 -15.55 1.00
C ILE A 104 -2.90 -14.77 -0.26
N LEU A 105 -1.65 -14.87 -0.66
CA LEU A 105 -1.11 -14.20 -1.84
C LEU A 105 -0.72 -15.19 -2.93
N PRO A 106 -0.87 -14.86 -4.21
CA PRO A 106 -1.57 -13.67 -4.72
C PRO A 106 -3.08 -13.72 -4.45
N ILE A 107 -3.67 -12.54 -4.24
CA ILE A 107 -5.13 -12.45 -4.05
C ILE A 107 -5.82 -12.82 -5.35
N ASN A 108 -6.71 -13.82 -5.29
CA ASN A 108 -7.63 -14.13 -6.38
C ASN A 108 -9.02 -13.49 -6.15
N ILE A 109 -9.87 -13.57 -7.16
CA ILE A 109 -11.19 -12.94 -7.11
C ILE A 109 -12.09 -13.52 -6.01
N GLU A 110 -12.05 -14.83 -5.77
CA GLU A 110 -12.86 -15.49 -4.74
C GLU A 110 -12.46 -15.00 -3.35
N PHE A 111 -11.16 -14.94 -3.09
CA PHE A 111 -10.62 -14.40 -1.83
C PHE A 111 -11.00 -12.94 -1.65
N PHE A 112 -10.84 -12.12 -2.70
CA PHE A 112 -11.18 -10.69 -2.66
C PHE A 112 -12.67 -10.47 -2.35
N LYS A 113 -13.55 -11.20 -3.04
CA LYS A 113 -15.01 -11.10 -2.82
C LYS A 113 -15.39 -11.53 -1.40
N SER A 114 -14.82 -12.62 -0.91
CA SER A 114 -15.15 -13.16 0.42
C SER A 114 -14.64 -12.31 1.58
N ASN A 115 -13.46 -11.68 1.42
CA ASN A 115 -12.78 -11.03 2.54
C ASN A 115 -12.80 -9.49 2.49
N PHE A 116 -13.03 -8.88 1.32
CA PHE A 116 -13.04 -7.43 1.17
C PHE A 116 -14.38 -6.85 0.77
N ILE A 117 -15.05 -7.42 -0.24
CA ILE A 117 -16.32 -6.86 -0.75
C ILE A 117 -17.41 -6.79 0.32
N SER A 118 -17.43 -7.71 1.28
CA SER A 118 -18.37 -7.73 2.41
C SER A 118 -18.09 -6.63 3.45
N LEU A 119 -16.90 -6.01 3.43
CA LEU A 119 -16.50 -5.01 4.42
C LEU A 119 -17.18 -3.67 4.16
N LYS A 120 -17.33 -2.89 5.25
CA LYS A 120 -17.98 -1.57 5.21
C LYS A 120 -17.39 -0.63 4.13
N ALA A 121 -16.07 -0.70 3.91
CA ALA A 121 -15.37 0.13 2.92
C ALA A 121 -15.88 -0.09 1.49
N PHE A 122 -16.39 -1.29 1.17
CA PHE A 122 -16.89 -1.65 -0.16
C PHE A 122 -18.42 -1.56 -0.29
N LYS A 123 -19.10 -1.11 0.76
CA LYS A 123 -20.56 -1.00 0.74
C LYS A 123 -21.04 -0.10 -0.41
N GLY A 124 -22.04 -0.57 -1.14
CA GLY A 124 -22.65 0.16 -2.26
C GLY A 124 -21.85 0.11 -3.56
N LEU A 125 -20.71 -0.60 -3.59
CA LEU A 125 -19.96 -0.82 -4.82
C LEU A 125 -20.61 -1.92 -5.66
N SER A 126 -20.88 -1.61 -6.94
CA SER A 126 -21.28 -2.58 -7.95
C SER A 126 -20.15 -2.65 -9.00
N ILE A 127 -19.51 -3.80 -9.11
CA ILE A 127 -18.34 -4.01 -9.96
C ILE A 127 -18.39 -5.38 -10.60
N GLU A 128 -18.03 -5.46 -11.86
CA GLU A 128 -17.98 -6.71 -12.60
C GLU A 128 -16.73 -7.53 -12.27
N ASP A 129 -16.84 -8.86 -12.29
CA ASP A 129 -15.73 -9.76 -11.98
C ASP A 129 -14.50 -9.50 -12.85
N LYS A 130 -14.68 -9.20 -14.14
CA LYS A 130 -13.58 -8.86 -15.05
C LYS A 130 -12.80 -7.62 -14.62
N GLN A 131 -13.48 -6.64 -14.02
CA GLN A 131 -12.84 -5.40 -13.52
C GLN A 131 -12.03 -5.70 -12.24
N ILE A 132 -12.57 -6.55 -11.37
CA ILE A 132 -11.85 -7.01 -10.17
C ILE A 132 -10.59 -7.77 -10.59
N ILE A 133 -10.69 -8.74 -11.49
CA ILE A 133 -9.55 -9.53 -11.98
C ILE A 133 -8.48 -8.62 -12.59
N SER A 134 -8.88 -7.67 -13.42
CA SER A 134 -7.97 -6.72 -14.05
C SER A 134 -7.29 -5.79 -13.02
N PHE A 135 -8.02 -5.32 -12.01
CA PHE A 135 -7.44 -4.56 -10.90
C PHE A 135 -6.44 -5.40 -10.10
N LEU A 136 -6.79 -6.62 -9.72
CA LEU A 136 -5.92 -7.51 -8.94
C LEU A 136 -4.62 -7.85 -9.67
N SER A 137 -4.62 -7.90 -11.00
CA SER A 137 -3.39 -8.09 -11.79
C SER A 137 -2.43 -6.89 -11.75
N ASN A 138 -2.91 -5.71 -11.32
CA ASN A 138 -2.14 -4.49 -11.13
C ASN A 138 -1.91 -4.14 -9.65
N LEU A 139 -2.25 -5.04 -8.73
CA LEU A 139 -2.16 -4.84 -7.30
C LEU A 139 -1.08 -5.75 -6.68
N GLU A 140 -0.17 -5.14 -5.95
CA GLU A 140 0.78 -5.83 -5.06
C GLU A 140 0.43 -5.53 -3.60
N ILE A 141 0.44 -6.54 -2.75
CA ILE A 141 0.25 -6.35 -1.30
C ILE A 141 1.41 -7.00 -0.56
N ASP A 142 2.16 -6.17 0.15
CA ASP A 142 3.21 -6.57 1.08
C ASP A 142 2.79 -6.16 2.50
N ILE A 143 2.39 -7.12 3.31
CA ILE A 143 2.05 -6.93 4.73
C ILE A 143 3.13 -7.46 5.69
N ALA A 144 4.27 -7.86 5.14
CA ALA A 144 5.48 -8.25 5.85
C ALA A 144 6.64 -7.31 5.49
N ALA A 145 6.32 -6.04 5.23
CA ALA A 145 7.29 -5.02 4.88
C ALA A 145 8.35 -4.82 5.97
N ARG A 146 9.43 -4.12 5.64
CA ARG A 146 10.53 -3.83 6.57
C ARG A 146 10.03 -3.17 7.84
N GLU A 147 10.56 -3.58 8.99
CA GLU A 147 10.41 -2.84 10.23
C GLU A 147 11.10 -1.48 10.15
N PHE A 148 10.72 -0.55 11.03
CA PHE A 148 11.20 0.84 11.00
C PHE A 148 12.74 0.92 11.00
N GLU A 149 13.38 0.28 11.97
CA GLU A 149 14.85 0.29 12.12
C GLU A 149 15.58 -0.43 10.97
N GLN A 150 14.94 -1.44 10.38
CA GLN A 150 15.47 -2.12 9.20
C GLN A 150 15.40 -1.22 7.96
N GLN A 151 14.32 -0.46 7.81
CA GLN A 151 14.17 0.50 6.71
C GLN A 151 15.21 1.62 6.80
N GLU A 152 15.48 2.15 7.99
CA GLU A 152 16.59 3.10 8.22
C GLU A 152 17.95 2.49 7.83
N THR A 153 18.19 1.24 8.22
CA THR A 153 19.42 0.52 7.84
C THR A 153 19.53 0.37 6.32
N ASP A 154 18.45 0.04 5.64
CA ASP A 154 18.43 -0.06 4.18
C ASP A 154 18.79 1.29 3.52
N ILE A 155 18.30 2.41 4.05
CA ILE A 155 18.66 3.75 3.57
C ILE A 155 20.17 4.00 3.70
N PHE A 156 20.76 3.69 4.87
CA PHE A 156 22.20 3.86 5.07
C PHE A 156 23.07 2.99 4.15
N ASN A 157 22.57 1.83 3.76
CA ASN A 157 23.26 0.93 2.84
C ASN A 157 23.23 1.42 1.38
N GLU A 158 22.26 2.26 1.01
CA GLU A 158 22.14 2.84 -0.34
C GLU A 158 22.93 4.16 -0.50
N LEU A 159 23.35 4.78 0.61
CA LEU A 159 24.16 6.02 0.60
C LEU A 159 25.64 5.74 0.36
#